data_4d01fa40ed749351e8f6f21ea2445025
#
_entry.id   4d01fa40ed749351e8f6f21ea2445025
#
_cell.length_a   1.000
_cell.length_b   1.000
_cell.length_c   1.000
_cell.angle_alpha   90.00
_cell.angle_beta   90.00
_cell.angle_gamma   90.00
#
_symmetry.space_group_name_H-M   'P 1'
#
loop_
_entity.id
_entity.type
_entity.pdbx_description
1 polymer ?
#
loop_
_entity_poly.entity_id
_entity_poly.type
_entity_poly.pdbx_seq_one_letter_code
_entity_poly.pdbx_strand_id
1 'polypeptide(L)'
;LLGVDTPETSSANNPSEYGLRDSLENRECLSKYALEAKSFTSKFVQRETIEISTDSDADRRGDYGRLLAYVDTVEGENLNARLLESGYARVYSSEFSKRKKFNSLEETAMENDRGLWSCD
;
A
#
# COMPACT_ATOMS: atom_id res chain seq x y z
N LEU A 1 -2.63 6.17 4.05
CA LEU A 1 -3.14 4.90 4.58
C LEU A 1 -2.18 4.32 5.62
N LEU A 2 -2.71 3.81 6.70
CA LEU A 2 -1.90 3.24 7.78
C LEU A 2 -1.27 1.91 7.37
N GLY A 3 0.02 1.79 7.62
CA GLY A 3 0.75 0.51 7.47
C GLY A 3 1.10 0.12 6.05
N VAL A 4 0.71 0.91 5.05
CA VAL A 4 1.00 0.61 3.65
C VAL A 4 1.55 1.83 2.92
N ASP A 5 2.39 1.57 1.94
CA ASP A 5 3.00 2.60 1.12
C ASP A 5 2.94 2.17 -0.34
N THR A 6 2.27 2.97 -1.17
CA THR A 6 2.18 2.74 -2.61
C THR A 6 3.28 3.54 -3.33
N PRO A 7 3.71 3.10 -4.53
CA PRO A 7 4.63 3.90 -5.33
C PRO A 7 4.05 5.28 -5.66
N GLU A 8 4.93 6.23 -5.90
CA GLU A 8 4.54 7.62 -6.19
C GLU A 8 4.08 7.78 -7.63
N THR A 9 3.01 8.55 -7.83
CA THR A 9 2.49 8.84 -9.18
C THR A 9 3.08 10.10 -9.78
N SER A 10 3.47 11.05 -8.94
CA SER A 10 3.89 12.40 -9.39
C SER A 10 5.34 12.73 -9.11
N SER A 11 6.07 11.86 -8.42
CA SER A 11 7.49 12.04 -8.14
C SER A 11 8.26 10.76 -8.46
N ALA A 12 9.60 10.88 -8.49
CA ALA A 12 10.46 9.73 -8.79
C ALA A 12 10.36 8.69 -7.68
N ASN A 13 10.23 7.43 -8.08
CA ASN A 13 10.25 6.31 -7.14
C ASN A 13 11.69 5.85 -6.89
N ASN A 14 11.94 5.37 -5.67
CA ASN A 14 13.21 4.76 -5.32
C ASN A 14 13.01 3.24 -5.19
N PRO A 15 13.48 2.46 -6.18
CA PRO A 15 13.28 1.00 -6.14
C PRO A 15 13.87 0.32 -4.90
N SER A 16 14.92 0.89 -4.31
CA SER A 16 15.54 0.29 -3.13
C SER A 16 14.61 0.26 -1.92
N GLU A 17 13.63 1.15 -1.84
CA GLU A 17 12.61 1.12 -0.78
C GLU A 17 11.73 -0.14 -0.84
N TYR A 18 11.68 -0.77 -2.02
CA TYR A 18 10.90 -1.98 -2.27
C TYR A 18 11.79 -3.24 -2.37
N GLY A 19 13.07 -3.10 -2.02
CA GLY A 19 14.02 -4.21 -2.14
C GLY A 19 14.41 -4.52 -3.58
N LEU A 20 14.17 -3.60 -4.51
CA LEU A 20 14.48 -3.77 -5.93
C LEU A 20 15.76 -3.03 -6.28
N ARG A 21 16.44 -3.51 -7.33
CA ARG A 21 17.63 -2.82 -7.85
C ARG A 21 17.25 -1.44 -8.37
N ASP A 22 18.04 -0.43 -8.06
CA ASP A 22 17.82 0.94 -8.54
C ASP A 22 18.20 1.04 -10.01
N SER A 23 17.21 0.96 -10.89
CA SER A 23 17.37 1.03 -12.34
C SER A 23 16.22 1.83 -12.94
N LEU A 24 16.44 2.36 -14.14
CA LEU A 24 15.38 3.07 -14.86
C LEU A 24 14.18 2.14 -15.10
N GLU A 25 14.44 0.89 -15.46
CA GLU A 25 13.37 -0.09 -15.70
C GLU A 25 12.51 -0.31 -14.47
N ASN A 26 13.12 -0.42 -13.28
CA ASN A 26 12.39 -0.59 -12.04
C ASN A 26 11.63 0.67 -11.63
N ARG A 27 12.19 1.85 -11.90
CA ARG A 27 11.49 3.11 -11.64
C ARG A 27 10.24 3.22 -12.51
N GLU A 28 10.34 2.85 -13.77
CA GLU A 28 9.20 2.85 -14.69
C GLU A 28 8.17 1.79 -14.29
N CYS A 29 8.62 0.62 -13.87
CA CYS A 29 7.76 -0.45 -13.38
C CYS A 29 6.96 0.01 -12.16
N LEU A 30 7.62 0.65 -11.19
CA LEU A 30 6.94 1.19 -10.01
C LEU A 30 5.95 2.29 -10.37
N SER A 31 6.29 3.15 -11.33
CA SER A 31 5.37 4.20 -11.80
C SER A 31 4.11 3.61 -12.42
N LYS A 32 4.24 2.52 -13.16
CA LYS A 32 3.10 1.79 -13.71
C LYS A 32 2.17 1.30 -12.60
N TYR A 33 2.74 0.65 -11.58
CA TYR A 33 1.93 0.12 -10.48
C TYR A 33 1.41 1.21 -9.55
N ALA A 34 2.05 2.38 -9.50
CA ALA A 34 1.50 3.55 -8.83
C ALA A 34 0.16 3.96 -9.43
N LEU A 35 0.07 3.98 -10.76
CA LEU A 35 -1.17 4.30 -11.46
C LEU A 35 -2.24 3.22 -11.24
N GLU A 36 -1.85 1.97 -11.23
CA GLU A 36 -2.77 0.86 -10.96
C GLU A 36 -3.29 0.92 -9.51
N ALA A 37 -2.43 1.24 -8.56
CA ALA A 37 -2.83 1.40 -7.16
C ALA A 37 -3.84 2.55 -7.01
N LYS A 38 -3.59 3.66 -7.69
CA LYS A 38 -4.50 4.80 -7.68
C LYS A 38 -5.86 4.44 -8.26
N SER A 39 -5.87 3.73 -9.38
CA SER A 39 -7.10 3.28 -10.03
C SER A 39 -7.87 2.31 -9.13
N PHE A 40 -7.17 1.36 -8.51
CA PHE A 40 -7.75 0.41 -7.58
C PHE A 40 -8.39 1.13 -6.39
N THR A 41 -7.67 2.08 -5.79
CA THR A 41 -8.18 2.86 -4.66
C THR A 41 -9.43 3.65 -5.03
N SER A 42 -9.41 4.33 -6.18
CA SER A 42 -10.58 5.09 -6.65
C SER A 42 -11.81 4.20 -6.81
N LYS A 43 -11.65 3.05 -7.42
CA LYS A 43 -12.76 2.10 -7.61
C LYS A 43 -13.27 1.56 -6.28
N PHE A 44 -12.37 1.28 -5.36
CA PHE A 44 -12.72 0.76 -4.04
C PHE A 44 -13.60 1.76 -3.28
N VAL A 45 -13.20 3.03 -3.21
CA VAL A 45 -13.92 4.03 -2.42
C VAL A 45 -15.21 4.51 -3.10
N GLN A 46 -15.36 4.31 -4.41
CA GLN A 46 -16.58 4.67 -5.12
C GLN A 46 -17.71 3.65 -4.94
N ARG A 47 -17.39 2.44 -4.52
CA ARG A 47 -18.35 1.33 -4.51
C ARG A 47 -19.43 1.48 -3.46
N GLU A 48 -19.10 2.06 -2.32
CA GLU A 48 -20.04 2.13 -1.18
C GLU A 48 -19.54 3.10 -0.11
N THR A 49 -20.33 3.18 0.96
CA THR A 49 -19.94 3.91 2.17
C THR A 49 -18.67 3.28 2.76
N ILE A 50 -17.72 4.11 3.10
CA ILE A 50 -16.47 3.67 3.73
C ILE A 50 -16.41 4.15 5.17
N GLU A 51 -15.68 3.40 6.00
CA GLU A 51 -15.35 3.79 7.37
C GLU A 51 -13.85 4.05 7.46
N ILE A 52 -13.48 5.11 8.14
CA ILE A 52 -12.09 5.45 8.39
C ILE A 52 -11.84 5.30 9.89
N SER A 53 -10.86 4.47 10.24
CA SER A 53 -10.52 4.22 11.65
C SER A 53 -9.04 4.41 11.90
N THR A 54 -8.70 4.86 13.11
CA THR A 54 -7.31 4.99 13.55
C THR A 54 -6.94 3.79 14.42
N ASP A 55 -5.64 3.65 14.67
CA ASP A 55 -5.10 2.55 15.45
C ASP A 55 -4.44 3.12 16.71
N SER A 56 -4.83 2.64 17.89
CA SER A 56 -4.27 3.12 19.16
C SER A 56 -2.79 2.77 19.32
N ASP A 57 -2.29 1.76 18.61
CA ASP A 57 -0.88 1.35 18.64
C ASP A 57 -0.01 2.14 17.65
N ALA A 58 -0.59 3.09 16.92
CA ALA A 58 0.12 3.85 15.91
C ALA A 58 -0.09 5.36 16.11
N ASP A 59 0.82 6.15 15.55
CA ASP A 59 0.64 7.60 15.51
C ASP A 59 -0.55 7.94 14.62
N ARG A 60 -1.32 8.94 15.02
CA ARG A 60 -2.48 9.37 14.24
C ARG A 60 -2.07 10.08 12.96
N ARG A 61 -0.90 10.71 12.93
CA ARG A 61 -0.44 11.45 11.77
C ARG A 61 0.98 11.06 11.42
N GLY A 62 1.19 10.95 10.12
CA GLY A 62 2.52 10.69 9.58
C GLY A 62 3.33 11.97 9.45
N ASP A 63 4.48 11.89 8.78
CA ASP A 63 5.41 12.99 8.56
C ASP A 63 4.70 14.11 7.84
N TYR A 64 4.30 14.73 7.34
CA TYR A 64 3.58 15.81 6.67
C TYR A 64 2.16 16.03 7.25
N GLY A 65 1.88 15.54 8.44
CA GLY A 65 0.61 15.76 9.10
C GLY A 65 -0.58 15.00 8.52
N ARG A 66 -0.33 14.04 7.61
CA ARG A 66 -1.40 13.22 7.03
C ARG A 66 -1.96 12.25 8.06
N LEU A 67 -3.28 12.09 8.05
CA LEU A 67 -3.94 11.15 8.94
C LEU A 67 -3.56 9.71 8.56
N LEU A 68 -3.09 8.95 9.54
CA LEU A 68 -2.81 7.53 9.37
C LEU A 68 -4.01 6.72 9.80
N ALA A 69 -4.66 6.06 8.85
CA ALA A 69 -5.92 5.38 9.10
C ALA A 69 -6.09 4.15 8.22
N TYR A 70 -6.95 3.24 8.69
CA TYR A 70 -7.46 2.14 7.88
C TYR A 70 -8.73 2.61 7.16
N VAL A 71 -8.95 2.10 5.97
CA VAL A 71 -10.15 2.38 5.19
C VAL A 71 -10.89 1.06 4.96
N ASP A 72 -12.10 0.98 5.46
CA ASP A 72 -12.93 -0.22 5.38
C ASP A 72 -14.26 0.07 4.69
N THR A 73 -14.80 -0.92 3.99
CA THR A 73 -16.19 -0.86 3.53
C THR A 73 -17.11 -1.34 4.66
N VAL A 74 -18.41 -1.03 4.53
CA VAL A 74 -19.40 -1.51 5.50
C VAL A 74 -19.51 -3.04 5.51
N GLU A 75 -19.06 -3.70 4.45
CA GLU A 75 -19.03 -5.17 4.36
C GLU A 75 -17.81 -5.79 5.02
N GLY A 76 -16.88 -4.97 5.53
CA GLY A 76 -15.70 -5.44 6.23
C GLY A 76 -14.47 -5.65 5.35
N GLU A 77 -14.49 -5.20 4.10
CA GLU A 77 -13.29 -5.21 3.27
C GLU A 77 -12.38 -4.05 3.66
N ASN A 78 -11.09 -4.31 3.82
CA ASN A 78 -10.09 -3.32 4.20
C ASN A 78 -9.22 -2.94 3.00
N LEU A 79 -9.24 -1.67 2.61
CA LEU A 79 -8.45 -1.17 1.47
C LEU A 79 -6.96 -1.38 1.68
N ASN A 80 -6.46 -1.09 2.88
CA ASN A 80 -5.04 -1.22 3.20
C ASN A 80 -4.56 -2.65 2.93
N ALA A 81 -5.30 -3.65 3.43
CA ALA A 81 -4.99 -5.06 3.23
C ALA A 81 -5.10 -5.47 1.75
N ARG A 82 -6.11 -4.97 1.05
CA ARG A 82 -6.33 -5.30 -0.36
C ARG A 82 -5.20 -4.78 -1.25
N LEU A 83 -4.66 -3.61 -0.95
CA LEU A 83 -3.51 -3.07 -1.69
C LEU A 83 -2.28 -3.98 -1.53
N LEU A 84 -2.03 -4.48 -0.33
CA LEU A 84 -0.91 -5.42 -0.09
C LEU A 84 -1.13 -6.74 -0.82
N GLU A 85 -2.32 -7.31 -0.69
CA GLU A 85 -2.67 -8.59 -1.30
C GLU A 85 -2.55 -8.55 -2.83
N SER A 86 -2.90 -7.42 -3.43
CA SER A 86 -2.84 -7.23 -4.88
C SER A 86 -1.45 -6.87 -5.39
N GLY A 87 -0.50 -6.61 -4.49
CA GLY A 87 0.86 -6.21 -4.87
C GLY A 87 0.97 -4.76 -5.31
N TYR A 88 0.10 -3.88 -4.83
CA TYR A 88 0.14 -2.45 -5.16
C TYR A 88 0.77 -1.59 -4.09
N ALA A 89 1.19 -2.20 -2.99
CA ALA A 89 1.80 -1.48 -1.87
C ALA A 89 2.78 -2.38 -1.13
N ARG A 90 3.69 -1.76 -0.38
CA ARG A 90 4.54 -2.46 0.58
C ARG A 90 4.09 -2.14 1.99
N VAL A 91 4.47 -2.98 2.96
CA VAL A 91 4.25 -2.67 4.37
C VAL A 91 5.17 -1.52 4.76
N TYR A 92 4.60 -0.49 5.36
CA TYR A 92 5.37 0.63 5.88
C TYR A 92 5.88 0.29 7.29
N SER A 93 7.16 0.54 7.54
CA SER A 93 7.80 0.20 8.81
C SER A 93 7.41 1.15 9.92
N SER A 94 6.23 0.94 10.51
CA SER A 94 5.79 1.69 11.66
C SER A 94 5.06 0.75 12.61
N GLU A 95 4.77 1.22 13.81
CA GLU A 95 4.02 0.43 14.79
C GLU A 95 2.53 0.57 14.51
N PHE A 96 1.85 -0.57 14.38
CA PHE A 96 0.39 -0.62 14.23
C PHE A 96 -0.10 -2.05 14.52
N SER A 97 -1.35 -2.17 14.96
CA SER A 97 -1.85 -3.46 15.47
C SER A 97 -1.99 -4.53 14.39
N LYS A 98 -2.24 -4.16 13.13
CA LYS A 98 -2.41 -5.11 12.03
C LYS A 98 -1.11 -5.48 11.31
N ARG A 99 0.03 -5.06 11.85
CA ARG A 99 1.34 -5.25 11.20
C ARG A 99 1.64 -6.71 10.85
N LYS A 100 1.37 -7.62 11.74
CA LYS A 100 1.64 -9.04 11.54
C LYS A 100 0.82 -9.60 10.38
N LYS A 101 -0.46 -9.25 10.33
CA LYS A 101 -1.35 -9.63 9.24
C LYS A 101 -0.88 -9.04 7.92
N PHE A 102 -0.51 -7.77 7.92
CA PHE A 102 -0.06 -7.07 6.72
C PHE A 102 1.24 -7.65 6.18
N ASN A 103 2.19 -8.00 7.05
CA ASN A 103 3.42 -8.66 6.64
C ASN A 103 3.15 -9.99 5.94
N SER A 104 2.18 -10.75 6.43
CA SER A 104 1.79 -12.01 5.83
C SER A 104 1.19 -11.83 4.44
N LEU A 105 0.36 -10.81 4.25
CA LEU A 105 -0.24 -10.49 2.96
C LEU A 105 0.82 -10.03 1.95
N GLU A 106 1.78 -9.23 2.40
CA GLU A 106 2.89 -8.79 1.56
C GLU A 106 3.74 -9.98 1.11
N GLU A 107 4.08 -10.87 2.02
CA GLU A 107 4.86 -12.07 1.68
C GLU A 107 4.16 -12.93 0.62
N THR A 108 2.86 -13.11 0.75
CA THR A 108 2.07 -13.87 -0.23
C THR A 108 2.11 -13.19 -1.59
N ALA A 109 1.98 -11.87 -1.64
CA ALA A 109 2.06 -11.12 -2.89
C ALA A 109 3.45 -11.25 -3.53
N MET A 110 4.51 -11.16 -2.72
CA MET A 110 5.89 -11.35 -3.18
C MET A 110 6.12 -12.75 -3.76
N GLU A 111 5.67 -13.77 -3.06
CA GLU A 111 5.82 -15.16 -3.49
C GLU A 111 5.12 -15.44 -4.81
N ASN A 112 4.06 -14.74 -5.11
CA ASN A 112 3.27 -14.90 -6.33
C ASN A 112 3.57 -13.84 -7.38
N ASP A 113 4.60 -13.02 -7.19
CA ASP A 113 5.02 -11.96 -8.11
C ASP A 113 3.87 -11.03 -8.52
N ARG A 114 3.01 -10.69 -7.58
CA ARG A 114 1.85 -9.84 -7.85
C ARG A 114 2.26 -8.37 -7.93
N GLY A 115 1.64 -7.64 -8.86
CA GLY A 115 1.80 -6.21 -8.98
C GLY A 115 3.25 -5.76 -9.05
N LEU A 116 3.65 -4.84 -8.17
CA LEU A 116 5.00 -4.29 -8.13
C LEU A 116 6.08 -5.36 -7.84
N TRP A 117 5.70 -6.48 -7.24
CA TRP A 117 6.63 -7.58 -6.98
C TRP A 117 7.00 -8.37 -8.23
N SER A 118 6.38 -8.07 -9.36
CA SER A 118 6.81 -8.57 -10.66
C SER A 118 7.93 -7.73 -11.26
N CYS A 119 8.20 -6.56 -10.70
CA CYS A 119 9.33 -5.72 -11.12
C CYS A 119 10.63 -6.42 -10.76
N ASP A 120 11.59 -6.34 -11.65
CA ASP A 120 12.81 -7.12 -11.51
C ASP A 120 14.00 -6.29 -11.05
#